data_2c25b22cc1bfbbb5583c836d1c9f935f
#
_entry.id   2c25b22cc1bfbbb5583c836d1c9f935f
#
_cell.length_a   1.000
_cell.length_b   1.000
_cell.length_c   1.000
_cell.angle_alpha   90.00
_cell.angle_beta   90.00
_cell.angle_gamma   90.00
#
_symmetry.space_group_name_H-M   'P 1'
#
loop_
_entity.id
_entity.type
_entity.pdbx_description
1 polymer ?
#
loop_
_entity_poly.entity_id
_entity_poly.type
_entity_poly.pdbx_seq_one_letter_code
_entity_poly.pdbx_strand_id
1 'polypeptide(L)'
;YVLPEEFATADKNNFIHIHDKDFSLITLNCCQIDLLKLFHGGFSTGHGFLREPNSIRAYASLACIAIQSNQNDMFGGQSINAFDFAMAEGVHKTFCKAVADEAYKSMVYRFGTEIAGDAKAFRDKFRSHMDYSRCRFTDGDAQAPLEAVEMILQALEATKPEELTEASVGDLTQDAVNIYHLACADTTEETHQAMEALIHNFNTLHSRAGAQVPFSSINYGMDTSAEGRLAVREVLNAIQAGLGNGETAIFPISVFQLKAGVNY
;
A
#
# COMPACT_ATOMS: atom_id res chain seq x y z
N TYR A 1 -13.74 19.68 36.47
CA TYR A 1 -14.61 18.77 35.69
C TYR A 1 -15.48 19.62 34.76
N VAL A 2 -15.47 19.28 33.48
CA VAL A 2 -16.09 20.08 32.41
C VAL A 2 -17.38 19.39 31.87
N LEU A 3 -17.70 18.19 32.37
CA LEU A 3 -18.94 17.52 32.01
C LEU A 3 -20.16 18.24 32.63
N PRO A 4 -21.19 18.53 31.83
CA PRO A 4 -22.46 18.97 32.38
C PRO A 4 -22.98 18.03 33.45
N GLU A 5 -23.53 18.56 34.54
CA GLU A 5 -23.97 17.77 35.70
C GLU A 5 -24.99 16.69 35.32
N GLU A 6 -25.84 16.97 34.35
CA GLU A 6 -26.80 16.02 33.81
C GLU A 6 -26.16 14.77 33.20
N PHE A 7 -25.07 14.93 32.43
CA PHE A 7 -24.34 13.80 31.84
C PHE A 7 -23.56 13.02 32.91
N ALA A 8 -22.90 13.74 33.83
CA ALA A 8 -22.21 13.09 34.94
C ALA A 8 -23.17 12.28 35.82
N THR A 9 -24.38 12.79 36.06
CA THR A 9 -25.43 12.11 36.82
C THR A 9 -26.01 10.92 36.04
N ALA A 10 -26.26 11.06 34.74
CA ALA A 10 -26.75 9.98 33.89
C ALA A 10 -25.76 8.83 33.81
N ASP A 11 -24.46 9.11 33.68
CA ASP A 11 -23.37 8.09 33.68
C ASP A 11 -23.27 7.41 35.06
N LYS A 12 -23.30 8.17 36.14
CA LYS A 12 -23.30 7.64 37.51
C LYS A 12 -24.49 6.71 37.80
N ASN A 13 -25.65 7.00 37.21
CA ASN A 13 -26.85 6.20 37.36
C ASN A 13 -26.99 5.10 36.31
N ASN A 14 -25.98 4.85 35.49
CA ASN A 14 -25.94 3.85 34.43
C ASN A 14 -27.02 4.03 33.34
N PHE A 15 -27.53 5.26 33.11
CA PHE A 15 -28.37 5.56 31.96
C PHE A 15 -27.58 5.73 30.68
N ILE A 16 -26.32 6.19 30.79
CA ILE A 16 -25.34 6.26 29.70
C ILE A 16 -24.01 5.74 30.23
N HIS A 17 -23.12 5.36 29.33
CA HIS A 17 -21.73 5.06 29.65
C HIS A 17 -20.82 6.03 28.90
N ILE A 18 -19.98 6.77 29.65
CA ILE A 18 -18.95 7.63 29.08
C ILE A 18 -17.62 6.87 29.18
N HIS A 19 -17.21 6.30 28.05
CA HIS A 19 -15.98 5.53 27.98
C HIS A 19 -14.75 6.41 28.29
N ASP A 20 -13.84 5.92 29.11
CA ASP A 20 -12.61 6.62 29.53
C ASP A 20 -12.86 8.06 30.06
N LYS A 21 -13.97 8.24 30.78
CA LYS A 21 -14.41 9.53 31.31
C LYS A 21 -13.32 10.33 32.05
N ASP A 22 -12.45 9.63 32.79
CA ASP A 22 -11.40 10.26 33.59
C ASP A 22 -10.25 10.82 32.74
N PHE A 23 -10.16 10.42 31.47
CA PHE A 23 -9.08 10.81 30.55
C PHE A 23 -9.56 11.69 29.39
N SER A 24 -10.89 11.80 29.19
CA SER A 24 -11.52 12.42 28.02
C SER A 24 -11.18 13.89 27.77
N LEU A 25 -10.60 14.57 28.72
CA LEU A 25 -10.28 16.00 28.66
C LEU A 25 -8.79 16.29 28.45
N ILE A 26 -7.91 15.33 28.60
CA ILE A 26 -6.46 15.54 28.66
C ILE A 26 -5.77 14.98 27.41
N THR A 27 -6.25 13.86 26.88
CA THR A 27 -5.68 13.19 25.71
C THR A 27 -6.74 12.71 24.76
N LEU A 28 -6.37 12.50 23.50
CA LEU A 28 -7.20 11.79 22.54
C LEU A 28 -7.36 10.34 22.98
N ASN A 29 -8.59 9.86 22.99
CA ASN A 29 -8.91 8.51 23.44
C ASN A 29 -8.76 7.50 22.30
N CYS A 30 -9.56 7.65 21.23
CA CYS A 30 -9.50 6.81 20.03
C CYS A 30 -9.47 7.71 18.80
N CYS A 31 -8.88 7.21 17.71
CA CYS A 31 -8.87 7.97 16.46
C CYS A 31 -9.02 7.07 15.21
N GLN A 32 -9.46 7.70 14.13
CA GLN A 32 -9.41 7.14 12.79
C GLN A 32 -8.39 7.90 11.97
N ILE A 33 -7.53 7.16 11.27
CA ILE A 33 -6.45 7.70 10.45
C ILE A 33 -6.81 7.50 8.98
N ASP A 34 -6.95 8.60 8.26
CA ASP A 34 -7.09 8.62 6.81
C ASP A 34 -5.69 8.67 6.18
N LEU A 35 -5.17 7.51 5.81
CA LEU A 35 -3.81 7.40 5.25
C LEU A 35 -3.67 8.10 3.90
N LEU A 36 -4.72 8.16 3.08
CA LEU A 36 -4.65 8.85 1.79
C LEU A 36 -4.39 10.34 1.98
N LYS A 37 -5.12 10.98 2.90
CA LYS A 37 -4.88 12.38 3.24
C LYS A 37 -3.56 12.60 3.94
N LEU A 38 -3.20 11.70 4.87
CA LEU A 38 -1.96 11.83 5.65
C LEU A 38 -0.72 11.75 4.75
N PHE A 39 -0.73 10.83 3.77
CA PHE A 39 0.43 10.59 2.91
C PHE A 39 0.57 11.58 1.76
N HIS A 40 -0.53 12.24 1.37
CA HIS A 40 -0.50 13.23 0.30
C HIS A 40 0.43 14.39 0.65
N GLY A 41 1.47 14.58 -0.15
CA GLY A 41 2.51 15.59 0.08
C GLY A 41 3.47 15.28 1.24
N GLY A 42 3.25 14.17 1.96
CA GLY A 42 4.04 13.78 3.13
C GLY A 42 3.54 14.38 4.44
N PHE A 43 4.13 13.96 5.56
CA PHE A 43 3.73 14.41 6.90
C PHE A 43 4.90 14.47 7.88
N SER A 44 4.70 15.13 9.01
CA SER A 44 5.67 15.20 10.11
C SER A 44 5.14 14.50 11.35
N THR A 45 6.02 13.75 12.02
CA THR A 45 5.77 13.14 13.34
C THR A 45 6.23 14.01 14.50
N GLY A 46 6.61 15.27 14.22
CA GLY A 46 7.24 16.16 15.22
C GLY A 46 8.77 16.06 15.30
N HIS A 47 9.37 14.97 14.82
CA HIS A 47 10.81 14.74 14.83
C HIS A 47 11.46 14.77 13.45
N GLY A 48 10.69 15.00 12.41
CA GLY A 48 11.17 15.06 11.02
C GLY A 48 10.02 14.93 10.04
N PHE A 49 10.31 15.26 8.77
CA PHE A 49 9.35 15.18 7.69
C PHE A 49 9.52 13.88 6.90
N LEU A 50 8.43 13.14 6.74
CA LEU A 50 8.34 11.93 5.95
C LEU A 50 7.70 12.27 4.61
N ARG A 51 8.42 12.03 3.52
CA ARG A 51 7.91 12.27 2.17
C ARG A 51 6.76 11.34 1.81
N GLU A 52 5.97 11.72 0.85
CA GLU A 52 4.92 10.88 0.28
C GLU A 52 5.48 9.52 -0.17
N PRO A 53 4.83 8.38 0.20
CA PRO A 53 5.28 7.06 -0.19
C PRO A 53 5.07 6.81 -1.69
N ASN A 54 5.96 6.02 -2.26
CA ASN A 54 5.98 5.75 -3.69
C ASN A 54 6.06 4.24 -4.02
N SER A 55 5.78 3.36 -3.07
CA SER A 55 5.69 1.90 -3.24
C SER A 55 4.88 1.29 -2.11
N ILE A 56 4.34 0.09 -2.31
CA ILE A 56 3.56 -0.62 -1.29
C ILE A 56 4.35 -0.83 -0.01
N ARG A 57 5.65 -1.12 -0.07
CA ARG A 57 6.53 -1.23 1.11
C ARG A 57 6.60 0.08 1.88
N ALA A 58 6.70 1.21 1.17
CA ALA A 58 6.71 2.52 1.80
C ALA A 58 5.35 2.86 2.43
N TYR A 59 4.24 2.54 1.77
CA TYR A 59 2.89 2.70 2.32
C TYR A 59 2.70 1.90 3.61
N ALA A 60 3.05 0.62 3.61
CA ALA A 60 2.98 -0.25 4.78
C ALA A 60 3.87 0.26 5.94
N SER A 61 5.12 0.63 5.64
CA SER A 61 6.05 1.16 6.65
C SER A 61 5.57 2.47 7.25
N LEU A 62 5.08 3.42 6.44
CA LEU A 62 4.58 4.70 6.93
C LEU A 62 3.26 4.56 7.68
N ALA A 63 2.42 3.57 7.35
CA ALA A 63 1.24 3.24 8.15
C ALA A 63 1.62 2.81 9.57
N CYS A 64 2.65 1.96 9.71
CA CYS A 64 3.18 1.56 11.01
C CYS A 64 3.74 2.77 11.79
N ILE A 65 4.51 3.64 11.12
CA ILE A 65 5.08 4.84 11.74
C ILE A 65 3.97 5.78 12.22
N ALA A 66 2.92 6.00 11.40
CA ALA A 66 1.79 6.84 11.76
C ALA A 66 1.08 6.32 13.03
N ILE A 67 0.77 5.03 13.09
CA ILE A 67 0.14 4.38 14.25
C ILE A 67 1.04 4.49 15.49
N GLN A 68 2.33 4.19 15.36
CA GLN A 68 3.27 4.21 16.49
C GLN A 68 3.54 5.62 17.01
N SER A 69 3.69 6.59 16.11
CA SER A 69 3.87 7.98 16.49
C SER A 69 2.65 8.51 17.23
N ASN A 70 1.45 8.26 16.67
CA ASN A 70 0.21 8.70 17.27
C ASN A 70 -0.09 8.02 18.63
N GLN A 71 0.40 6.80 18.86
CA GLN A 71 0.27 6.09 20.13
C GLN A 71 0.90 6.87 21.30
N ASN A 72 1.90 7.71 21.04
CA ASN A 72 2.53 8.51 22.10
C ASN A 72 1.65 9.66 22.58
N ASP A 73 0.74 10.13 21.72
CA ASP A 73 -0.11 11.30 21.98
C ASP A 73 -1.54 10.91 22.41
N MET A 74 -1.89 9.63 22.30
CA MET A 74 -3.21 9.11 22.71
C MET A 74 -3.08 7.74 23.38
N PHE A 75 -4.12 7.27 24.08
CA PHE A 75 -4.04 5.98 24.78
C PHE A 75 -5.09 4.95 24.34
N GLY A 76 -6.05 5.32 23.53
CA GLY A 76 -7.07 4.40 23.02
C GLY A 76 -6.68 3.67 21.73
N GLY A 77 -7.67 3.07 21.09
CA GLY A 77 -7.49 2.35 19.83
C GLY A 77 -7.35 3.27 18.63
N GLN A 78 -6.63 2.81 17.63
CA GLN A 78 -6.38 3.53 16.38
C GLN A 78 -6.87 2.70 15.20
N SER A 79 -7.62 3.32 14.29
CA SER A 79 -8.18 2.64 13.11
C SER A 79 -7.69 3.29 11.82
N ILE A 80 -7.29 2.47 10.86
CA ILE A 80 -7.11 2.88 9.47
C ILE A 80 -8.41 2.56 8.74
N ASN A 81 -9.23 3.59 8.45
CA ASN A 81 -10.61 3.39 7.99
C ASN A 81 -10.80 3.12 6.50
N ALA A 82 -9.83 3.32 5.66
CA ALA A 82 -9.87 3.03 4.23
C ALA A 82 -8.56 2.35 3.83
N PHE A 83 -8.24 1.25 4.50
CA PHE A 83 -6.97 0.54 4.34
C PHE A 83 -6.77 0.05 2.92
N ASP A 84 -7.78 -0.57 2.33
CA ASP A 84 -7.78 -1.09 0.97
C ASP A 84 -7.49 0.00 -0.07
N PHE A 85 -8.17 1.13 -0.01
CA PHE A 85 -7.93 2.27 -0.90
C PHE A 85 -6.51 2.86 -0.75
N ALA A 86 -6.04 2.99 0.49
CA ALA A 86 -4.70 3.50 0.74
C ALA A 86 -3.61 2.55 0.21
N MET A 87 -3.75 1.25 0.46
CA MET A 87 -2.79 0.25 -0.02
C MET A 87 -2.87 0.06 -1.53
N ALA A 88 -4.07 0.19 -2.14
CA ALA A 88 -4.24 0.14 -3.60
C ALA A 88 -3.36 1.16 -4.32
N GLU A 89 -3.27 2.39 -3.79
CA GLU A 89 -2.38 3.42 -4.32
C GLU A 89 -0.90 2.99 -4.25
N GLY A 90 -0.49 2.35 -3.16
CA GLY A 90 0.85 1.78 -2.98
C GLY A 90 1.14 0.66 -3.98
N VAL A 91 0.18 -0.26 -4.19
CA VAL A 91 0.26 -1.35 -5.16
C VAL A 91 0.39 -0.77 -6.57
N HIS A 92 -0.46 0.20 -6.94
CA HIS A 92 -0.39 0.85 -8.25
C HIS A 92 0.98 1.50 -8.52
N LYS A 93 1.50 2.28 -7.55
CA LYS A 93 2.84 2.90 -7.69
C LYS A 93 3.95 1.86 -7.80
N THR A 94 3.80 0.70 -7.14
CA THR A 94 4.75 -0.42 -7.26
C THR A 94 4.69 -1.04 -8.64
N PHE A 95 3.49 -1.30 -9.15
CA PHE A 95 3.28 -1.82 -10.51
C PHE A 95 3.88 -0.91 -11.58
N CYS A 96 3.65 0.41 -11.49
CA CYS A 96 4.25 1.37 -12.41
C CYS A 96 5.78 1.34 -12.44
N LYS A 97 6.41 1.05 -11.28
CA LYS A 97 7.85 0.87 -11.22
C LYS A 97 8.28 -0.46 -11.83
N ALA A 98 7.58 -1.54 -11.46
CA ALA A 98 7.89 -2.88 -11.96
C ALA A 98 7.83 -2.94 -13.49
N VAL A 99 6.81 -2.33 -14.12
CA VAL A 99 6.74 -2.26 -15.60
C VAL A 99 7.97 -1.59 -16.21
N ALA A 100 8.45 -0.48 -15.65
CA ALA A 100 9.64 0.21 -16.16
C ALA A 100 10.93 -0.57 -15.88
N ASP A 101 11.00 -1.30 -14.77
CA ASP A 101 12.14 -2.14 -14.40
C ASP A 101 12.21 -3.36 -15.31
N GLU A 102 11.09 -4.04 -15.57
CA GLU A 102 11.02 -5.18 -16.47
C GLU A 102 11.26 -4.78 -17.93
N ALA A 103 10.81 -3.60 -18.35
CA ALA A 103 11.13 -3.05 -19.66
C ALA A 103 12.65 -2.86 -19.84
N TYR A 104 13.33 -2.32 -18.84
CA TYR A 104 14.80 -2.22 -18.88
C TYR A 104 15.49 -3.57 -18.90
N LYS A 105 15.08 -4.52 -18.06
CA LYS A 105 15.62 -5.89 -18.04
C LYS A 105 15.43 -6.58 -19.39
N SER A 106 14.27 -6.44 -20.02
CA SER A 106 14.00 -6.99 -21.36
C SER A 106 14.94 -6.42 -22.41
N MET A 107 15.17 -5.09 -22.40
CA MET A 107 16.11 -4.44 -23.33
C MET A 107 17.54 -4.92 -23.10
N VAL A 108 17.97 -5.04 -21.84
CA VAL A 108 19.30 -5.58 -21.51
C VAL A 108 19.46 -7.03 -21.96
N TYR A 109 18.45 -7.86 -21.73
CA TYR A 109 18.46 -9.27 -22.13
C TYR A 109 18.55 -9.43 -23.64
N ARG A 110 17.84 -8.60 -24.39
CA ARG A 110 17.73 -8.69 -25.85
C ARG A 110 18.93 -8.09 -26.58
N PHE A 111 19.44 -6.95 -26.10
CA PHE A 111 20.44 -6.16 -26.83
C PHE A 111 21.76 -5.92 -26.06
N GLY A 112 21.84 -6.33 -24.80
CA GLY A 112 22.99 -6.10 -23.92
C GLY A 112 22.98 -4.75 -23.23
N THR A 113 23.78 -4.64 -22.18
CA THR A 113 23.84 -3.42 -21.33
C THR A 113 24.44 -2.21 -22.06
N GLU A 114 25.36 -2.43 -23.02
CA GLU A 114 25.98 -1.36 -23.77
C GLU A 114 24.96 -0.62 -24.64
N ILE A 115 24.02 -1.36 -25.25
CA ILE A 115 22.95 -0.81 -26.09
C ILE A 115 21.80 -0.28 -25.24
N ALA A 116 21.38 -0.98 -24.19
CA ALA A 116 20.31 -0.53 -23.28
C ALA A 116 20.67 0.76 -22.51
N GLY A 117 21.96 1.01 -22.31
CA GLY A 117 22.48 2.22 -21.70
C GLY A 117 22.20 2.33 -20.18
N ASP A 118 22.19 3.57 -19.68
CA ASP A 118 21.97 3.84 -18.26
C ASP A 118 20.54 3.49 -17.82
N ALA A 119 20.44 2.65 -16.80
CA ALA A 119 19.17 2.13 -16.29
C ALA A 119 18.18 3.22 -15.82
N LYS A 120 18.71 4.27 -15.19
CA LYS A 120 17.87 5.37 -14.69
C LYS A 120 17.34 6.20 -15.85
N ALA A 121 18.21 6.57 -16.78
CA ALA A 121 17.84 7.34 -17.97
C ALA A 121 16.80 6.61 -18.82
N PHE A 122 16.97 5.29 -19.01
CA PHE A 122 16.01 4.45 -19.71
C PHE A 122 14.65 4.47 -19.01
N ARG A 123 14.61 4.16 -17.71
CA ARG A 123 13.35 4.12 -16.96
C ARG A 123 12.63 5.46 -16.93
N ASP A 124 13.35 6.57 -16.79
CA ASP A 124 12.76 7.91 -16.80
C ASP A 124 12.17 8.24 -18.17
N LYS A 125 12.88 7.90 -19.26
CA LYS A 125 12.39 8.06 -20.63
C LYS A 125 11.17 7.15 -20.89
N PHE A 126 11.23 5.88 -20.53
CA PHE A 126 10.14 4.91 -20.67
C PHE A 126 8.87 5.40 -19.94
N ARG A 127 8.99 5.81 -18.68
CA ARG A 127 7.87 6.34 -17.90
C ARG A 127 7.24 7.57 -18.51
N SER A 128 8.00 8.42 -19.19
CA SER A 128 7.47 9.61 -19.84
C SER A 128 6.56 9.30 -21.04
N HIS A 129 6.63 8.08 -21.59
CA HIS A 129 5.78 7.59 -22.67
C HIS A 129 4.64 6.69 -22.21
N MET A 130 4.55 6.39 -20.91
CA MET A 130 3.52 5.53 -20.32
C MET A 130 2.31 6.33 -19.83
N ASP A 131 1.12 5.90 -20.22
CA ASP A 131 -0.13 6.30 -19.56
C ASP A 131 -0.59 5.20 -18.62
N TYR A 132 -0.23 5.33 -17.34
CA TYR A 132 -0.56 4.35 -16.32
C TYR A 132 -2.05 4.32 -15.92
N SER A 133 -2.87 5.24 -16.41
CA SER A 133 -4.33 5.13 -16.27
C SER A 133 -4.90 4.02 -17.15
N ARG A 134 -4.22 3.70 -18.26
CA ARG A 134 -4.57 2.65 -19.21
C ARG A 134 -3.81 1.35 -18.99
N CYS A 135 -2.63 1.41 -18.38
CA CYS A 135 -1.83 0.24 -18.01
C CYS A 135 -1.99 -0.01 -16.52
N ARG A 136 -2.98 -0.82 -16.16
CA ARG A 136 -3.34 -1.13 -14.77
C ARG A 136 -2.95 -2.56 -14.42
N PHE A 137 -2.66 -2.78 -13.15
CA PHE A 137 -2.46 -4.11 -12.58
C PHE A 137 -3.71 -4.98 -12.74
N THR A 138 -3.51 -6.26 -13.05
CA THR A 138 -4.56 -7.30 -12.96
C THR A 138 -4.07 -8.44 -12.09
N ASP A 139 -4.99 -9.04 -11.36
CA ASP A 139 -4.68 -10.13 -10.43
C ASP A 139 -4.81 -11.51 -11.11
N GLY A 140 -3.92 -12.43 -10.75
CA GLY A 140 -3.91 -13.82 -11.20
C GLY A 140 -3.38 -14.03 -12.62
N ASP A 141 -3.66 -15.21 -13.18
CA ASP A 141 -3.20 -15.64 -14.52
C ASP A 141 -4.04 -15.06 -15.66
N ALA A 142 -4.67 -13.91 -15.44
CA ALA A 142 -5.45 -13.24 -16.47
C ALA A 142 -4.57 -12.89 -17.67
N GLN A 143 -5.11 -13.06 -18.87
CA GLN A 143 -4.44 -12.60 -20.08
C GLN A 143 -4.14 -11.08 -19.98
N ALA A 144 -2.94 -10.67 -20.38
CA ALA A 144 -2.56 -9.26 -20.38
C ALA A 144 -3.60 -8.42 -21.17
N PRO A 145 -4.12 -7.33 -20.57
CA PRO A 145 -5.06 -6.47 -21.28
C PRO A 145 -4.41 -5.89 -22.53
N LEU A 146 -5.11 -5.97 -23.67
CA LEU A 146 -4.60 -5.47 -24.95
C LEU A 146 -4.12 -4.02 -24.85
N GLU A 147 -4.88 -3.18 -24.17
CA GLU A 147 -4.56 -1.77 -23.97
C GLU A 147 -3.25 -1.55 -23.18
N ALA A 148 -3.00 -2.37 -22.16
CA ALA A 148 -1.75 -2.33 -21.40
C ALA A 148 -0.56 -2.78 -22.25
N VAL A 149 -0.72 -3.83 -23.04
CA VAL A 149 0.32 -4.32 -23.96
C VAL A 149 0.66 -3.27 -25.03
N GLU A 150 -0.36 -2.64 -25.63
CA GLU A 150 -0.17 -1.56 -26.59
C GLU A 150 0.60 -0.37 -25.99
N MET A 151 0.27 0.03 -24.75
CA MET A 151 0.98 1.11 -24.08
C MET A 151 2.44 0.78 -23.80
N ILE A 152 2.73 -0.45 -23.33
CA ILE A 152 4.10 -0.91 -23.09
C ILE A 152 4.87 -0.96 -24.42
N LEU A 153 4.27 -1.50 -25.46
CA LEU A 153 4.89 -1.58 -26.79
C LEU A 153 5.26 -0.20 -27.33
N GLN A 154 4.33 0.76 -27.28
CA GLN A 154 4.57 2.15 -27.72
C GLN A 154 5.72 2.79 -26.91
N ALA A 155 5.76 2.57 -25.59
CA ALA A 155 6.82 3.09 -24.74
C ALA A 155 8.18 2.43 -25.04
N LEU A 156 8.23 1.14 -25.34
CA LEU A 156 9.44 0.43 -25.76
C LEU A 156 9.97 0.99 -27.08
N GLU A 157 9.11 1.16 -28.08
CA GLU A 157 9.49 1.73 -29.39
C GLU A 157 10.02 3.16 -29.26
N ALA A 158 9.38 3.99 -28.44
CA ALA A 158 9.81 5.36 -28.18
C ALA A 158 11.12 5.46 -27.39
N THR A 159 11.45 4.39 -26.62
CA THR A 159 12.62 4.38 -25.74
C THR A 159 13.82 3.67 -26.37
N LYS A 160 13.60 2.89 -27.44
CA LYS A 160 14.67 2.15 -28.11
C LYS A 160 15.86 3.05 -28.47
N PRO A 161 17.10 2.57 -28.36
CA PRO A 161 18.29 3.27 -28.80
C PRO A 161 18.26 3.59 -30.30
N GLU A 162 18.82 4.74 -30.68
CA GLU A 162 18.85 5.20 -32.09
C GLU A 162 19.65 4.28 -33.00
N GLU A 163 20.62 3.55 -32.46
CA GLU A 163 21.45 2.58 -33.18
C GLU A 163 20.65 1.35 -33.67
N LEU A 164 19.48 1.09 -33.08
CA LEU A 164 18.63 -0.04 -33.42
C LEU A 164 17.66 0.32 -34.56
N THR A 165 17.86 -0.32 -35.71
CA THR A 165 16.92 -0.22 -36.83
C THR A 165 15.68 -1.10 -36.56
N GLU A 166 14.56 -0.83 -37.22
CA GLU A 166 13.35 -1.67 -37.13
C GLU A 166 13.64 -3.13 -37.50
N ALA A 167 14.49 -3.37 -38.47
CA ALA A 167 14.91 -4.72 -38.87
C ALA A 167 15.72 -5.46 -37.79
N SER A 168 16.47 -4.73 -36.93
CA SER A 168 17.27 -5.32 -35.85
C SER A 168 16.45 -5.53 -34.56
N VAL A 169 15.40 -4.72 -34.36
CA VAL A 169 14.54 -4.82 -33.17
C VAL A 169 13.54 -5.96 -33.32
N GLY A 170 13.00 -6.20 -34.53
CA GLY A 170 11.95 -7.19 -34.74
C GLY A 170 10.66 -6.86 -33.98
N ASP A 171 9.80 -7.84 -33.77
CA ASP A 171 8.55 -7.68 -33.07
C ASP A 171 8.75 -7.68 -31.55
N LEU A 172 8.36 -6.57 -30.89
CA LEU A 172 8.42 -6.37 -29.43
C LEU A 172 7.11 -6.76 -28.74
N THR A 173 6.10 -7.23 -29.44
CA THR A 173 4.78 -7.53 -28.87
C THR A 173 4.88 -8.57 -27.77
N GLN A 174 5.64 -9.66 -28.00
CA GLN A 174 5.83 -10.68 -26.99
C GLN A 174 6.62 -10.17 -25.78
N ASP A 175 7.58 -9.26 -25.99
CA ASP A 175 8.29 -8.61 -24.90
C ASP A 175 7.34 -7.78 -24.06
N ALA A 176 6.45 -7.01 -24.67
CA ALA A 176 5.45 -6.20 -23.95
C ALA A 176 4.50 -7.07 -23.11
N VAL A 177 4.05 -8.21 -23.63
CA VAL A 177 3.24 -9.19 -22.89
C VAL A 177 4.03 -9.75 -21.70
N ASN A 178 5.27 -10.17 -21.91
CA ASN A 178 6.13 -10.71 -20.86
C ASN A 178 6.42 -9.68 -19.77
N ILE A 179 6.74 -8.43 -20.15
CA ILE A 179 6.95 -7.30 -19.23
C ILE A 179 5.73 -7.11 -18.34
N TYR A 180 4.52 -7.11 -18.92
CA TYR A 180 3.30 -6.94 -18.17
C TYR A 180 3.13 -8.05 -17.11
N HIS A 181 3.27 -9.32 -17.51
CA HIS A 181 3.12 -10.46 -16.59
C HIS A 181 4.17 -10.48 -15.49
N LEU A 182 5.43 -10.21 -15.82
CA LEU A 182 6.52 -10.11 -14.85
C LEU A 182 6.28 -8.97 -13.86
N ALA A 183 5.84 -7.81 -14.35
CA ALA A 183 5.49 -6.67 -13.49
C ALA A 183 4.33 -6.98 -12.54
N CYS A 184 3.32 -7.74 -12.99
CA CYS A 184 2.23 -8.21 -12.13
C CYS A 184 2.75 -9.18 -11.05
N ALA A 185 3.61 -10.12 -11.43
CA ALA A 185 4.20 -11.08 -10.49
C ALA A 185 5.07 -10.38 -9.43
N ASP A 186 5.97 -9.49 -9.85
CA ASP A 186 6.81 -8.69 -8.97
C ASP A 186 5.97 -7.84 -8.01
N THR A 187 4.89 -7.22 -8.51
CA THR A 187 3.98 -6.41 -7.69
C THR A 187 3.27 -7.26 -6.64
N THR A 188 2.85 -8.46 -7.00
CA THR A 188 2.20 -9.41 -6.08
C THR A 188 3.17 -9.81 -4.98
N GLU A 189 4.39 -10.20 -5.31
CA GLU A 189 5.43 -10.58 -4.34
C GLU A 189 5.79 -9.41 -3.42
N GLU A 190 6.01 -8.21 -3.97
CA GLU A 190 6.29 -6.99 -3.19
C GLU A 190 5.15 -6.65 -2.23
N THR A 191 3.89 -6.88 -2.65
CA THR A 191 2.72 -6.64 -1.81
C THR A 191 2.63 -7.67 -0.69
N HIS A 192 2.88 -8.95 -0.98
CA HIS A 192 2.96 -10.01 0.02
C HIS A 192 3.98 -9.67 1.11
N GLN A 193 5.21 -9.37 0.73
CA GLN A 193 6.29 -8.99 1.63
C GLN A 193 5.97 -7.74 2.47
N ALA A 194 5.30 -6.76 1.86
CA ALA A 194 4.91 -5.52 2.56
C ALA A 194 3.83 -5.80 3.61
N MET A 195 2.86 -6.66 3.31
CA MET A 195 1.79 -7.01 4.25
C MET A 195 2.29 -7.91 5.38
N GLU A 196 3.18 -8.85 5.10
CA GLU A 196 3.86 -9.64 6.13
C GLU A 196 4.63 -8.72 7.09
N ALA A 197 5.44 -7.81 6.57
CA ALA A 197 6.16 -6.84 7.39
C ALA A 197 5.23 -5.93 8.22
N LEU A 198 4.08 -5.52 7.66
CA LEU A 198 3.07 -4.73 8.37
C LEU A 198 2.52 -5.50 9.59
N ILE A 199 2.16 -6.78 9.41
CA ILE A 199 1.63 -7.62 10.49
C ILE A 199 2.69 -7.84 11.58
N HIS A 200 3.93 -8.14 11.20
CA HIS A 200 5.03 -8.26 12.15
C HIS A 200 5.24 -6.97 12.93
N ASN A 201 5.26 -5.82 12.25
CA ASN A 201 5.46 -4.52 12.89
C ASN A 201 4.34 -4.18 13.90
N PHE A 202 3.08 -4.44 13.58
CA PHE A 202 1.97 -4.16 14.51
C PHE A 202 1.99 -5.04 15.76
N ASN A 203 2.68 -6.18 15.73
CA ASN A 203 2.74 -7.11 16.85
C ASN A 203 4.07 -7.08 17.63
N THR A 204 5.12 -6.47 17.08
CA THR A 204 6.45 -6.47 17.69
C THR A 204 6.98 -5.09 18.02
N LEU A 205 6.60 -4.06 17.27
CA LEU A 205 7.06 -2.71 17.51
C LEU A 205 6.21 -2.01 18.57
N HIS A 206 6.85 -1.41 19.55
CA HIS A 206 6.22 -0.64 20.61
C HIS A 206 6.89 0.71 20.77
N SER A 207 6.11 1.74 21.06
CA SER A 207 6.58 3.13 21.19
C SER A 207 6.51 3.64 22.63
N ARG A 208 5.83 2.90 23.54
CA ARG A 208 5.64 3.29 24.94
C ARG A 208 6.47 2.43 25.89
N ALA A 209 6.77 3.01 27.05
CA ALA A 209 7.32 2.24 28.19
C ALA A 209 6.36 1.08 28.55
N GLY A 210 6.93 -0.08 28.94
CA GLY A 210 6.16 -1.28 29.22
C GLY A 210 5.90 -2.17 27.99
N ALA A 211 6.56 -1.90 26.87
CA ALA A 211 6.47 -2.69 25.63
C ALA A 211 5.04 -2.88 25.10
N GLN A 212 4.19 -1.84 25.25
CA GLN A 212 2.83 -1.88 24.75
C GLN A 212 2.83 -1.74 23.22
N VAL A 213 2.31 -2.74 22.51
CA VAL A 213 2.02 -2.66 21.09
C VAL A 213 0.78 -1.79 20.83
N PRO A 214 0.66 -1.12 19.67
CA PRO A 214 -0.49 -0.27 19.36
C PRO A 214 -1.79 -1.08 19.25
N PHE A 215 -2.84 -0.67 19.96
CA PHE A 215 -4.19 -1.14 19.69
C PHE A 215 -4.64 -0.60 18.35
N SER A 216 -4.57 -1.43 17.33
CA SER A 216 -4.82 -1.02 15.94
C SER A 216 -5.89 -1.87 15.28
N SER A 217 -6.64 -1.25 14.37
CA SER A 217 -7.58 -1.91 13.47
C SER A 217 -7.43 -1.39 12.04
N ILE A 218 -7.81 -2.23 11.08
CA ILE A 218 -7.88 -1.88 9.67
C ILE A 218 -9.31 -2.15 9.17
N ASN A 219 -9.87 -1.20 8.44
CA ASN A 219 -11.17 -1.34 7.80
C ASN A 219 -10.98 -1.45 6.30
N TYR A 220 -11.57 -2.46 5.69
CA TYR A 220 -11.42 -2.77 4.27
C TYR A 220 -12.68 -3.44 3.71
N GLY A 221 -12.71 -3.70 2.40
CA GLY A 221 -13.81 -4.37 1.70
C GLY A 221 -14.56 -3.47 0.74
N MET A 222 -14.23 -2.17 0.69
CA MET A 222 -14.95 -1.20 -0.14
C MET A 222 -14.26 -0.92 -1.48
N ASP A 223 -12.96 -1.15 -1.59
CA ASP A 223 -12.24 -1.02 -2.84
C ASP A 223 -12.45 -2.27 -3.71
N THR A 224 -12.96 -2.06 -4.92
CA THR A 224 -13.21 -3.12 -5.91
C THR A 224 -12.10 -3.22 -6.96
N SER A 225 -11.07 -2.38 -6.90
CA SER A 225 -9.93 -2.44 -7.81
C SER A 225 -9.12 -3.73 -7.62
N ALA A 226 -8.39 -4.14 -8.64
CA ALA A 226 -7.49 -5.28 -8.54
C ALA A 226 -6.39 -5.04 -7.50
N GLU A 227 -5.89 -3.80 -7.45
CA GLU A 227 -4.86 -3.38 -6.51
C GLU A 227 -5.33 -3.45 -5.05
N GLY A 228 -6.55 -2.96 -4.75
CA GLY A 228 -7.13 -3.02 -3.41
C GLY A 228 -7.43 -4.45 -2.98
N ARG A 229 -7.94 -5.27 -3.89
CA ARG A 229 -8.18 -6.70 -3.65
C ARG A 229 -6.89 -7.48 -3.38
N LEU A 230 -5.81 -7.17 -4.12
CA LEU A 230 -4.49 -7.74 -3.86
C LEU A 230 -4.03 -7.39 -2.44
N ALA A 231 -4.07 -6.11 -2.07
CA ALA A 231 -3.64 -5.67 -0.74
C ALA A 231 -4.43 -6.36 0.38
N VAL A 232 -5.75 -6.48 0.23
CA VAL A 232 -6.62 -7.18 1.20
C VAL A 232 -6.30 -8.68 1.25
N ARG A 233 -6.12 -9.34 0.11
CA ARG A 233 -5.76 -10.76 0.06
C ARG A 233 -4.44 -11.00 0.78
N GLU A 234 -3.41 -10.20 0.49
CA GLU A 234 -2.09 -10.42 1.05
C GLU A 234 -2.01 -10.06 2.55
N VAL A 235 -2.76 -9.08 3.04
CA VAL A 235 -2.84 -8.84 4.48
C VAL A 235 -3.56 -9.98 5.21
N LEU A 236 -4.59 -10.57 4.61
CA LEU A 236 -5.29 -11.73 5.19
C LEU A 236 -4.40 -12.97 5.18
N ASN A 237 -3.63 -13.19 4.10
CA ASN A 237 -2.64 -14.27 4.03
C ASN A 237 -1.58 -14.11 5.13
N ALA A 238 -1.07 -12.90 5.34
CA ALA A 238 -0.11 -12.60 6.40
C ALA A 238 -0.69 -12.83 7.81
N ILE A 239 -1.93 -12.43 8.05
CA ILE A 239 -2.63 -12.70 9.34
C ILE A 239 -2.81 -14.21 9.55
N GLN A 240 -3.18 -14.94 8.51
CA GLN A 240 -3.37 -16.40 8.56
C GLN A 240 -2.05 -17.13 8.79
N ALA A 241 -0.96 -16.70 8.17
CA ALA A 241 0.37 -17.26 8.36
C ALA A 241 0.88 -17.06 9.80
N GLY A 242 0.48 -15.96 10.42
CA GLY A 242 0.90 -15.59 11.77
C GLY A 242 2.32 -15.02 11.82
N LEU A 243 2.91 -15.03 13.03
CA LEU A 243 4.28 -14.56 13.24
C LEU A 243 5.28 -15.71 13.02
N GLY A 244 6.57 -15.43 13.12
CA GLY A 244 7.68 -16.28 12.69
C GLY A 244 7.67 -17.77 13.09
N ASN A 245 6.99 -18.14 14.18
CA ASN A 245 6.76 -19.54 14.56
C ASN A 245 5.28 -19.96 14.39
N GLY A 246 4.48 -19.17 13.67
CA GLY A 246 3.05 -19.40 13.49
C GLY A 246 2.18 -18.92 14.66
N GLU A 247 2.72 -18.04 15.53
CA GLU A 247 1.92 -17.42 16.59
C GLU A 247 0.83 -16.55 15.97
N THR A 248 -0.36 -16.56 16.53
CA THR A 248 -1.47 -15.75 16.08
C THR A 248 -1.17 -14.26 16.23
N ALA A 249 -1.26 -13.50 15.15
CA ALA A 249 -1.19 -12.04 15.18
C ALA A 249 -2.38 -11.48 15.98
N ILE A 250 -2.11 -10.62 16.96
CA ILE A 250 -3.15 -9.98 17.78
C ILE A 250 -3.68 -8.74 17.05
N PHE A 251 -2.80 -7.99 16.41
CA PHE A 251 -3.10 -6.77 15.68
C PHE A 251 -2.67 -6.85 14.21
N PRO A 252 -3.35 -6.12 13.33
CA PRO A 252 -4.53 -5.28 13.56
C PRO A 252 -5.82 -6.08 13.68
N ILE A 253 -6.81 -5.55 14.41
CA ILE A 253 -8.18 -6.07 14.34
C ILE A 253 -8.72 -5.79 12.93
N SER A 254 -9.22 -6.84 12.28
CA SER A 254 -9.73 -6.78 10.91
C SER A 254 -11.23 -6.48 10.91
N VAL A 255 -11.63 -5.39 10.27
CA VAL A 255 -13.04 -4.97 10.14
C VAL A 255 -13.41 -4.98 8.67
N PHE A 256 -14.14 -6.02 8.23
CA PHE A 256 -14.67 -6.11 6.87
C PHE A 256 -15.95 -5.29 6.76
N GLN A 257 -15.99 -4.35 5.83
CA GLN A 257 -17.13 -3.48 5.58
C GLN A 257 -18.03 -4.08 4.50
N LEU A 258 -19.32 -4.27 4.81
CA LEU A 258 -20.32 -4.74 3.88
C LEU A 258 -21.14 -3.57 3.33
N LYS A 259 -21.31 -3.52 2.01
CA LYS A 259 -22.14 -2.53 1.33
C LYS A 259 -22.90 -3.15 0.17
N ALA A 260 -24.21 -2.98 0.16
CA ALA A 260 -25.06 -3.43 -0.93
C ALA A 260 -24.63 -2.81 -2.28
N GLY A 261 -24.52 -3.65 -3.31
CA GLY A 261 -24.09 -3.24 -4.65
C GLY A 261 -22.57 -3.03 -4.82
N VAL A 262 -21.76 -3.29 -3.78
CA VAL A 262 -20.29 -3.27 -3.84
C VAL A 262 -19.72 -4.67 -3.60
N ASN A 263 -20.01 -5.25 -2.45
CA ASN A 263 -19.49 -6.56 -2.04
C ASN A 263 -20.57 -7.45 -1.36
N TYR A 264 -21.82 -7.01 -1.45
CA TYR A 264 -22.97 -7.73 -0.94
C TYR A 264 -24.18 -7.52 -1.85
#